data_90e4265fa53b61774c54db78f9a93791
#
_entry.id   90e4265fa53b61774c54db78f9a93791
#
_cell.length_a   1.000
_cell.length_b   1.000
_cell.length_c   1.000
_cell.angle_alpha   90.00
_cell.angle_beta   90.00
_cell.angle_gamma   90.00
#
_symmetry.space_group_name_H-M   'P 1'
#
loop_
_entity.id
_entity.type
_entity.pdbx_description
1 polymer ?
#
loop_
_entity_poly.entity_id
_entity_poly.type
_entity_poly.pdbx_seq_one_letter_code
_entity_poly.pdbx_strand_id
1 'polypeptide(L)'
;YLYFPLFFKNKTFGYIALAYENNRIDYHFQLVHWFMNINQLLKRLSDAKRTSILVSHLEDIYTKDALTGLYNKHGYLHRETLLLQEAAENQSTVTCFLFDLNRLKYINDHYGHNEGDFAIQVIGHALSSVTRSTDICARFSSDEFYLLTMDYTKEDADELLPRVYKYLDNYNKISHKEYKISA
;
A
#
# COMPACT_ATOMS: atom_id res chain seq x y z
N TYR A 1 38.40 15.09 28.30
CA TYR A 1 37.26 14.62 27.50
C TYR A 1 37.10 13.14 27.66
N LEU A 2 35.84 12.67 27.83
CA LEU A 2 35.45 11.26 27.79
C LEU A 2 34.60 11.06 26.55
N TYR A 3 34.94 10.00 25.77
CA TYR A 3 34.21 9.65 24.54
C TYR A 3 33.45 8.35 24.77
N PHE A 4 32.12 8.39 24.56
CA PHE A 4 31.25 7.22 24.63
C PHE A 4 30.73 6.89 23.24
N PRO A 5 31.09 5.73 22.70
CA PRO A 5 30.62 5.33 21.37
C PRO A 5 29.15 4.96 21.41
N LEU A 6 28.41 5.42 20.41
CA LEU A 6 27.04 5.01 20.13
C LEU A 6 27.04 3.88 19.10
N PHE A 7 26.47 2.74 19.49
CA PHE A 7 26.49 1.54 18.66
C PHE A 7 25.13 1.30 18.00
N PHE A 8 25.18 0.89 16.74
CA PHE A 8 24.03 0.37 16.02
C PHE A 8 24.47 -0.86 15.20
N LYS A 9 23.84 -2.02 15.44
CA LYS A 9 24.18 -3.31 14.76
C LYS A 9 25.70 -3.61 14.76
N ASN A 10 26.32 -3.54 15.90
CA ASN A 10 27.78 -3.75 16.08
C ASN A 10 28.69 -2.77 15.33
N LYS A 11 28.15 -1.68 14.80
CA LYS A 11 28.91 -0.59 14.21
C LYS A 11 28.75 0.66 15.04
N THR A 12 29.87 1.36 15.28
CA THR A 12 29.86 2.69 15.88
C THR A 12 29.36 3.68 14.83
N PHE A 13 28.27 4.40 15.11
CA PHE A 13 27.72 5.43 14.21
C PHE A 13 27.95 6.86 14.72
N GLY A 14 28.44 7.01 15.96
CA GLY A 14 28.74 8.30 16.54
C GLY A 14 29.38 8.17 17.91
N TYR A 15 29.72 9.30 18.48
CA TYR A 15 30.30 9.41 19.82
C TYR A 15 29.64 10.56 20.57
N ILE A 16 29.46 10.38 21.89
CA ILE A 16 29.15 11.48 22.80
C ILE A 16 30.45 11.86 23.49
N ALA A 17 30.85 13.13 23.39
CA ALA A 17 32.01 13.68 24.06
C ALA A 17 31.60 14.50 25.28
N LEU A 18 32.13 14.20 26.45
CA LEU A 18 31.93 14.97 27.68
C LEU A 18 33.22 15.70 28.04
N ALA A 19 33.10 16.99 28.30
CA ALA A 19 34.17 17.83 28.83
C ALA A 19 33.96 18.09 30.32
N TYR A 20 35.02 17.99 31.10
CA TYR A 20 34.99 18.24 32.55
C TYR A 20 35.88 19.43 32.87
N GLU A 21 35.40 20.30 33.75
CA GLU A 21 36.19 21.43 34.27
C GLU A 21 37.09 21.01 35.45
N ASN A 22 36.76 19.99 36.20
CA ASN A 22 37.50 19.50 37.38
C ASN A 22 37.73 18.00 37.35
N ASN A 23 38.94 17.55 37.76
CA ASN A 23 39.44 16.16 37.72
C ASN A 23 38.76 15.16 38.70
N ARG A 24 37.64 15.46 39.31
CA ARG A 24 36.94 14.52 40.21
C ARG A 24 35.86 13.77 39.43
N ILE A 25 36.16 12.51 39.07
CA ILE A 25 35.24 11.59 38.37
C ILE A 25 34.59 10.68 39.40
N ASP A 26 33.75 11.19 40.28
CA ASP A 26 32.94 10.39 41.21
C ASP A 26 31.67 9.81 40.54
N TYR A 27 31.36 10.21 39.32
CA TYR A 27 30.14 9.82 38.59
C TYR A 27 30.36 8.81 37.46
N HIS A 28 31.53 8.20 37.39
CA HIS A 28 31.89 7.34 36.23
C HIS A 28 30.90 6.18 36.03
N PHE A 29 30.49 5.53 37.10
CA PHE A 29 29.54 4.43 37.04
C PHE A 29 28.15 4.86 36.57
N GLN A 30 27.64 6.00 37.03
CA GLN A 30 26.34 6.55 36.64
C GLN A 30 26.34 6.95 35.17
N LEU A 31 27.41 7.56 34.67
CA LEU A 31 27.53 7.96 33.28
C LEU A 31 27.57 6.74 32.36
N VAL A 32 28.37 5.72 32.69
CA VAL A 32 28.41 4.47 31.90
C VAL A 32 27.04 3.82 31.85
N HIS A 33 26.34 3.74 32.98
CA HIS A 33 24.99 3.18 33.04
C HIS A 33 24.00 3.99 32.19
N TRP A 34 24.08 5.30 32.23
CA TRP A 34 23.24 6.19 31.43
C TRP A 34 23.48 5.96 29.91
N PHE A 35 24.75 5.86 29.46
CA PHE A 35 25.08 5.55 28.07
C PHE A 35 24.65 4.15 27.63
N MET A 36 24.76 3.18 28.49
CA MET A 36 24.22 1.83 28.22
C MET A 36 22.70 1.88 28.00
N ASN A 37 21.97 2.66 28.81
CA ASN A 37 20.54 2.85 28.64
C ASN A 37 20.18 3.56 27.33
N ILE A 38 20.95 4.60 26.92
CA ILE A 38 20.77 5.27 25.62
C ILE A 38 20.96 4.28 24.48
N ASN A 39 22.03 3.49 24.49
CA ASN A 39 22.28 2.50 23.44
C ASN A 39 21.16 1.44 23.40
N GLN A 40 20.65 1.02 24.55
CA GLN A 40 19.51 0.09 24.62
C GLN A 40 18.22 0.71 24.07
N LEU A 41 17.95 1.99 24.36
CA LEU A 41 16.79 2.71 23.81
C LEU A 41 16.90 2.85 22.29
N LEU A 42 18.07 3.22 21.78
CA LEU A 42 18.31 3.33 20.32
C LEU A 42 18.10 1.98 19.62
N LYS A 43 18.56 0.89 20.23
CA LYS A 43 18.32 -0.47 19.74
C LYS A 43 16.83 -0.79 19.71
N ARG A 44 16.10 -0.55 20.81
CA ARG A 44 14.64 -0.80 20.88
C ARG A 44 13.86 0.00 19.83
N LEU A 45 14.18 1.29 19.63
CA LEU A 45 13.56 2.13 18.61
C LEU A 45 13.81 1.58 17.20
N SER A 46 15.03 1.14 16.92
CA SER A 46 15.38 0.55 15.64
C SER A 46 14.64 -0.77 15.39
N ASP A 47 14.57 -1.64 16.40
CA ASP A 47 13.88 -2.92 16.32
C ASP A 47 12.37 -2.71 16.13
N ALA A 48 11.77 -1.76 16.87
CA ALA A 48 10.36 -1.40 16.73
C ALA A 48 10.04 -0.89 15.30
N LYS A 49 10.89 0.00 14.75
CA LYS A 49 10.74 0.49 13.37
C LYS A 49 10.85 -0.65 12.35
N ARG A 50 11.80 -1.56 12.53
CA ARG A 50 11.97 -2.73 11.66
C ARG A 50 10.75 -3.65 11.71
N THR A 51 10.23 -3.91 12.92
CA THR A 51 9.03 -4.73 13.10
C THR A 51 7.82 -4.08 12.43
N SER A 52 7.63 -2.77 12.59
CA SER A 52 6.55 -2.03 11.92
C SER A 52 6.61 -2.15 10.39
N ILE A 53 7.80 -2.02 9.79
CA ILE A 53 7.99 -2.20 8.34
C ILE A 53 7.66 -3.63 7.91
N LEU A 54 8.09 -4.63 8.68
CA LEU A 54 7.80 -6.04 8.37
C LEU A 54 6.30 -6.34 8.46
N VAL A 55 5.63 -5.82 9.49
CA VAL A 55 4.16 -5.96 9.64
C VAL A 55 3.45 -5.32 8.45
N SER A 56 3.81 -4.09 8.07
CA SER A 56 3.22 -3.42 6.91
C SER A 56 3.43 -4.22 5.61
N HIS A 57 4.61 -4.79 5.38
CA HIS A 57 4.85 -5.63 4.21
C HIS A 57 4.03 -6.93 4.24
N LEU A 58 3.84 -7.54 5.42
CA LEU A 58 2.99 -8.73 5.55
C LEU A 58 1.52 -8.38 5.29
N GLU A 59 1.05 -7.24 5.79
CA GLU A 59 -0.30 -6.73 5.50
C GLU A 59 -0.50 -6.50 4.00
N ASP A 60 0.47 -5.89 3.30
CA ASP A 60 0.40 -5.68 1.85
C ASP A 60 0.33 -7.01 1.09
N ILE A 61 1.19 -7.98 1.41
CA ILE A 61 1.17 -9.31 0.78
C ILE A 61 -0.17 -10.02 1.01
N TYR A 62 -0.75 -9.86 2.20
CA TYR A 62 -1.99 -10.52 2.58
C TYR A 62 -3.24 -9.84 1.98
N THR A 63 -3.20 -8.53 1.77
CA THR A 63 -4.36 -7.72 1.36
C THR A 63 -4.32 -7.21 -0.06
N LYS A 64 -3.17 -7.29 -0.74
CA LYS A 64 -2.99 -6.78 -2.11
C LYS A 64 -2.88 -7.90 -3.15
N ASP A 65 -3.34 -7.62 -4.35
CA ASP A 65 -3.11 -8.45 -5.54
C ASP A 65 -1.74 -8.13 -6.13
N ALA A 66 -0.89 -9.14 -6.27
CA ALA A 66 0.51 -8.95 -6.69
C ALA A 66 0.63 -8.45 -8.14
N LEU A 67 -0.37 -8.72 -9.00
CA LEU A 67 -0.34 -8.33 -10.40
C LEU A 67 -0.77 -6.88 -10.62
N THR A 68 -1.78 -6.42 -9.91
CA THR A 68 -2.41 -5.11 -10.12
C THR A 68 -2.07 -4.07 -9.04
N GLY A 69 -1.61 -4.51 -7.86
CA GLY A 69 -1.41 -3.65 -6.70
C GLY A 69 -2.70 -3.18 -6.00
N LEU A 70 -3.87 -3.50 -6.56
CA LEU A 70 -5.17 -3.27 -5.93
C LEU A 70 -5.35 -4.17 -4.70
N TYR A 71 -6.42 -3.98 -3.94
CA TYR A 71 -6.78 -4.97 -2.93
C TYR A 71 -7.09 -6.31 -3.61
N ASN A 72 -6.67 -7.41 -3.00
CA ASN A 72 -7.15 -8.74 -3.35
C ASN A 72 -8.52 -8.99 -2.70
N LYS A 73 -9.14 -10.12 -2.98
CA LYS A 73 -10.44 -10.50 -2.39
C LYS A 73 -10.45 -10.40 -0.86
N HIS A 74 -9.37 -10.82 -0.20
CA HIS A 74 -9.28 -10.79 1.27
C HIS A 74 -9.21 -9.35 1.79
N GLY A 75 -8.35 -8.52 1.19
CA GLY A 75 -8.24 -7.10 1.52
C GLY A 75 -9.54 -6.34 1.26
N TYR A 76 -10.26 -6.68 0.17
CA TYR A 76 -11.57 -6.13 -0.12
C TYR A 76 -12.58 -6.43 1.01
N LEU A 77 -12.79 -7.69 1.35
CA LEU A 77 -13.76 -8.10 2.37
C LEU A 77 -13.49 -7.48 3.75
N HIS A 78 -12.21 -7.36 4.11
CA HIS A 78 -11.83 -6.70 5.35
C HIS A 78 -12.18 -5.19 5.32
N ARG A 79 -11.84 -4.51 4.24
CA ARG A 79 -12.09 -3.08 4.07
C ARG A 79 -13.59 -2.76 3.89
N GLU A 80 -14.31 -3.61 3.16
CA GLU A 80 -15.77 -3.53 3.02
C GLU A 80 -16.47 -3.51 4.37
N THR A 81 -16.10 -4.44 5.27
CA THR A 81 -16.67 -4.51 6.61
C THR A 81 -16.50 -3.20 7.39
N LEU A 82 -15.30 -2.61 7.34
CA LEU A 82 -15.00 -1.35 8.01
C LEU A 82 -15.79 -0.18 7.39
N LEU A 83 -15.83 -0.11 6.06
CA LEU A 83 -16.54 0.95 5.34
C LEU A 83 -18.05 0.89 5.57
N LEU A 84 -18.65 -0.31 5.61
CA LEU A 84 -20.06 -0.49 5.90
C LEU A 84 -20.40 -0.10 7.34
N GLN A 85 -19.53 -0.37 8.31
CA GLN A 85 -19.70 0.10 9.68
C GLN A 85 -19.65 1.63 9.76
N GLU A 86 -18.65 2.25 9.14
CA GLU A 86 -18.52 3.72 9.08
C GLU A 86 -19.73 4.37 8.40
N ALA A 87 -20.20 3.81 7.29
CA ALA A 87 -21.37 4.29 6.57
C ALA A 87 -22.64 4.20 7.44
N ALA A 88 -22.81 3.11 8.20
CA ALA A 88 -23.96 2.96 9.10
C ALA A 88 -23.95 3.99 10.24
N GLU A 89 -22.77 4.27 10.83
CA GLU A 89 -22.61 5.27 11.89
C GLU A 89 -22.89 6.69 11.40
N ASN A 90 -22.45 7.01 10.17
CA ASN A 90 -22.57 8.34 9.57
C ASN A 90 -23.87 8.53 8.75
N GLN A 91 -24.70 7.48 8.61
CA GLN A 91 -25.87 7.47 7.73
C GLN A 91 -25.52 7.77 6.26
N SER A 92 -24.34 7.35 5.85
CA SER A 92 -23.79 7.53 4.51
C SER A 92 -24.28 6.45 3.55
N THR A 93 -24.28 6.76 2.25
CA THR A 93 -24.60 5.79 1.20
C THR A 93 -23.33 5.07 0.74
N VAL A 94 -23.48 3.79 0.36
CA VAL A 94 -22.39 2.99 -0.21
C VAL A 94 -22.79 2.54 -1.60
N THR A 95 -21.91 2.77 -2.59
CA THR A 95 -22.12 2.35 -3.97
C THR A 95 -21.04 1.34 -4.36
N CYS A 96 -21.45 0.24 -4.96
CA CYS A 96 -20.56 -0.80 -5.47
C CYS A 96 -20.64 -0.86 -6.99
N PHE A 97 -19.49 -0.80 -7.65
CA PHE A 97 -19.34 -1.05 -9.08
C PHE A 97 -18.63 -2.37 -9.31
N LEU A 98 -19.12 -3.14 -10.25
CA LEU A 98 -18.49 -4.37 -10.73
C LEU A 98 -17.99 -4.15 -12.16
N PHE A 99 -16.74 -4.54 -12.38
CA PHE A 99 -16.12 -4.52 -13.69
C PHE A 99 -15.61 -5.93 -14.01
N ASP A 100 -15.84 -6.37 -15.21
CA ASP A 100 -15.38 -7.64 -15.72
C ASP A 100 -14.54 -7.42 -16.98
N LEU A 101 -13.31 -7.98 -17.00
CA LEU A 101 -12.43 -7.85 -18.16
C LEU A 101 -12.92 -8.70 -19.32
N ASN A 102 -13.45 -8.06 -20.33
CA ASN A 102 -14.00 -8.73 -21.49
C ASN A 102 -12.97 -9.58 -22.23
N ARG A 103 -13.33 -10.84 -22.54
CA ARG A 103 -12.56 -11.74 -23.39
C ARG A 103 -11.16 -12.09 -22.87
N LEU A 104 -10.92 -12.09 -21.56
CA LEU A 104 -9.62 -12.48 -21.01
C LEU A 104 -9.17 -13.87 -21.51
N LYS A 105 -10.09 -14.85 -21.56
CA LYS A 105 -9.79 -16.18 -22.10
C LYS A 105 -9.32 -16.13 -23.54
N TYR A 106 -9.97 -15.33 -24.40
CA TYR A 106 -9.56 -15.17 -25.80
C TYR A 106 -8.14 -14.57 -25.90
N ILE A 107 -7.84 -13.56 -25.09
CA ILE A 107 -6.50 -12.95 -25.04
C ILE A 107 -5.47 -14.01 -24.62
N ASN A 108 -5.72 -14.77 -23.57
CA ASN A 108 -4.83 -15.82 -23.11
C ASN A 108 -4.57 -16.90 -24.18
N ASP A 109 -5.64 -17.37 -24.81
CA ASP A 109 -5.57 -18.47 -25.77
C ASP A 109 -4.84 -18.08 -27.08
N HIS A 110 -4.95 -16.83 -27.52
CA HIS A 110 -4.40 -16.36 -28.79
C HIS A 110 -3.06 -15.63 -28.67
N TYR A 111 -2.84 -14.91 -27.55
CA TYR A 111 -1.67 -14.05 -27.36
C TYR A 111 -0.80 -14.47 -26.16
N GLY A 112 -1.26 -15.47 -25.41
CA GLY A 112 -0.55 -16.02 -24.25
C GLY A 112 -0.88 -15.33 -22.93
N HIS A 113 -0.57 -16.03 -21.83
CA HIS A 113 -0.92 -15.57 -20.46
C HIS A 113 -0.26 -14.23 -20.09
N ASN A 114 0.93 -13.92 -20.61
CA ASN A 114 1.59 -12.63 -20.34
C ASN A 114 0.77 -11.44 -20.88
N GLU A 115 0.08 -11.63 -22.01
CA GLU A 115 -0.80 -10.60 -22.58
C GLU A 115 -2.11 -10.49 -21.79
N GLY A 116 -2.61 -11.60 -21.25
CA GLY A 116 -3.74 -11.58 -20.31
C GLY A 116 -3.40 -10.87 -19.01
N ASP A 117 -2.25 -11.18 -18.41
CA ASP A 117 -1.76 -10.49 -17.21
C ASP A 117 -1.60 -8.99 -17.47
N PHE A 118 -1.08 -8.63 -18.63
CA PHE A 118 -0.97 -7.25 -19.04
C PHE A 118 -2.33 -6.56 -19.18
N ALA A 119 -3.33 -7.21 -19.79
CA ALA A 119 -4.70 -6.68 -19.89
C ALA A 119 -5.32 -6.45 -18.48
N ILE A 120 -5.11 -7.38 -17.56
CA ILE A 120 -5.52 -7.25 -16.16
C ILE A 120 -4.87 -6.03 -15.50
N GLN A 121 -3.56 -5.83 -15.69
CA GLN A 121 -2.85 -4.66 -15.17
C GLN A 121 -3.41 -3.35 -15.71
N VAL A 122 -3.75 -3.29 -16.99
CA VAL A 122 -4.32 -2.09 -17.63
C VAL A 122 -5.67 -1.74 -17.01
N ILE A 123 -6.54 -2.72 -16.76
CA ILE A 123 -7.82 -2.49 -16.05
C ILE A 123 -7.54 -1.99 -14.63
N GLY A 124 -6.62 -2.64 -13.90
CA GLY A 124 -6.24 -2.20 -12.55
C GLY A 124 -5.76 -0.74 -12.52
N HIS A 125 -4.92 -0.35 -13.46
CA HIS A 125 -4.46 1.04 -13.59
C HIS A 125 -5.59 2.00 -14.00
N ALA A 126 -6.48 1.60 -14.90
CA ALA A 126 -7.63 2.41 -15.27
C ALA A 126 -8.50 2.73 -14.06
N LEU A 127 -8.85 1.71 -13.28
CA LEU A 127 -9.66 1.87 -12.07
C LEU A 127 -8.96 2.73 -11.00
N SER A 128 -7.70 2.44 -10.69
CA SER A 128 -6.96 3.23 -9.69
C SER A 128 -6.74 4.68 -10.09
N SER A 129 -6.71 5.00 -11.38
CA SER A 129 -6.53 6.37 -11.88
C SER A 129 -7.77 7.26 -11.76
N VAL A 130 -8.96 6.66 -11.63
CA VAL A 130 -10.23 7.38 -11.57
C VAL A 130 -10.87 7.38 -10.19
N THR A 131 -10.37 6.55 -9.25
CA THR A 131 -10.87 6.40 -7.89
C THR A 131 -10.21 7.39 -6.93
N ARG A 132 -10.91 7.71 -5.85
CA ARG A 132 -10.40 8.54 -4.74
C ARG A 132 -9.54 7.68 -3.81
N SER A 133 -8.70 8.31 -2.99
CA SER A 133 -7.88 7.60 -2.00
C SER A 133 -8.72 6.90 -0.90
N THR A 134 -9.95 7.32 -0.71
CA THR A 134 -10.92 6.75 0.22
C THR A 134 -11.69 5.57 -0.35
N ASP A 135 -11.69 5.41 -1.68
CA ASP A 135 -12.40 4.34 -2.36
C ASP A 135 -11.64 3.01 -2.24
N ILE A 136 -12.37 1.92 -2.20
CA ILE A 136 -11.81 0.58 -2.12
C ILE A 136 -11.88 -0.06 -3.49
N CYS A 137 -10.75 -0.15 -4.18
CA CYS A 137 -10.65 -0.82 -5.47
C CYS A 137 -9.91 -2.15 -5.31
N ALA A 138 -10.49 -3.23 -5.83
CA ALA A 138 -9.98 -4.58 -5.64
C ALA A 138 -10.10 -5.43 -6.91
N ARG A 139 -9.14 -6.33 -7.09
CA ARG A 139 -9.28 -7.48 -7.97
C ARG A 139 -9.84 -8.65 -7.18
N PHE A 140 -11.09 -9.02 -7.45
CA PHE A 140 -11.82 -9.99 -6.67
C PHE A 140 -11.61 -11.43 -7.15
N SER A 141 -11.46 -11.60 -8.47
CA SER A 141 -11.13 -12.88 -9.10
C SER A 141 -10.17 -12.68 -10.28
N SER A 142 -10.10 -13.62 -11.21
CA SER A 142 -9.20 -13.58 -12.38
C SER A 142 -9.40 -12.32 -13.23
N ASP A 143 -10.64 -11.99 -13.52
CA ASP A 143 -11.11 -10.95 -14.45
C ASP A 143 -12.10 -9.96 -13.83
N GLU A 144 -12.54 -10.19 -12.58
CA GLU A 144 -13.52 -9.36 -11.87
C GLU A 144 -12.85 -8.35 -10.94
N PHE A 145 -13.30 -7.09 -11.04
CA PHE A 145 -12.87 -6.00 -10.20
C PHE A 145 -14.05 -5.35 -9.50
N TYR A 146 -13.86 -5.04 -8.24
CA TYR A 146 -14.86 -4.37 -7.42
C TYR A 146 -14.35 -3.00 -6.99
N LEU A 147 -15.21 -2.00 -7.11
CA LEU A 147 -14.97 -0.66 -6.59
C LEU A 147 -16.09 -0.33 -5.63
N LEU A 148 -15.74 -0.06 -4.37
CA LEU A 148 -16.65 0.33 -3.33
C LEU A 148 -16.37 1.77 -2.92
N THR A 149 -17.39 2.60 -2.94
CA THR A 149 -17.32 4.04 -2.70
C THR A 149 -18.33 4.47 -1.65
N MET A 150 -18.02 5.52 -0.89
CA MET A 150 -18.93 6.11 0.08
C MET A 150 -19.34 7.51 -0.39
N ASP A 151 -20.64 7.84 -0.20
CA ASP A 151 -21.26 9.13 -0.53
C ASP A 151 -21.05 9.57 -2.00
N TYR A 152 -21.08 8.62 -2.93
CA TYR A 152 -21.17 8.96 -4.35
C TYR A 152 -22.58 9.41 -4.67
N THR A 153 -22.69 10.58 -5.29
CA THR A 153 -23.93 11.04 -5.90
C THR A 153 -24.22 10.25 -7.17
N LYS A 154 -25.41 10.38 -7.73
CA LYS A 154 -25.73 9.80 -9.02
C LYS A 154 -24.82 10.36 -10.12
N GLU A 155 -24.54 11.65 -10.05
CA GLU A 155 -23.65 12.36 -10.97
C GLU A 155 -22.22 11.82 -10.89
N ASP A 156 -21.68 11.59 -9.68
CA ASP A 156 -20.37 10.97 -9.49
C ASP A 156 -20.30 9.57 -10.15
N ALA A 157 -21.36 8.77 -9.98
CA ALA A 157 -21.46 7.44 -10.57
C ALA A 157 -21.56 7.49 -12.10
N ASP A 158 -22.38 8.40 -12.62
CA ASP A 158 -22.57 8.60 -14.07
C ASP A 158 -21.28 9.14 -14.74
N GLU A 159 -20.41 9.83 -14.03
CA GLU A 159 -19.11 10.31 -14.53
C GLU A 159 -17.98 9.27 -14.44
N LEU A 160 -18.05 8.34 -13.49
CA LEU A 160 -16.99 7.37 -13.25
C LEU A 160 -16.79 6.44 -14.45
N LEU A 161 -17.87 5.83 -14.97
CA LEU A 161 -17.81 4.88 -16.06
C LEU A 161 -17.23 5.49 -17.35
N PRO A 162 -17.66 6.66 -17.81
CA PRO A 162 -17.03 7.35 -18.93
C PRO A 162 -15.53 7.62 -18.76
N ARG A 163 -15.09 7.91 -17.51
CA ARG A 163 -13.66 8.12 -17.23
C ARG A 163 -12.86 6.83 -17.39
N VAL A 164 -13.37 5.71 -16.89
CA VAL A 164 -12.76 4.39 -17.07
C VAL A 164 -12.68 4.04 -18.56
N TYR A 165 -13.79 4.15 -19.30
CA TYR A 165 -13.83 3.84 -20.72
C TYR A 165 -12.92 4.75 -21.56
N LYS A 166 -12.86 6.04 -21.25
CA LYS A 166 -11.95 6.99 -21.90
C LYS A 166 -10.48 6.61 -21.69
N TYR A 167 -10.14 6.13 -20.47
CA TYR A 167 -8.78 5.63 -20.20
C TYR A 167 -8.46 4.43 -21.09
N LEU A 168 -9.35 3.43 -21.12
CA LEU A 168 -9.17 2.21 -21.91
C LEU A 168 -9.12 2.50 -23.42
N ASP A 169 -9.98 3.39 -23.93
CA ASP A 169 -9.99 3.81 -25.32
C ASP A 169 -8.69 4.51 -25.72
N ASN A 170 -8.19 5.41 -24.88
CA ASN A 170 -6.92 6.09 -25.12
C ASN A 170 -5.77 5.08 -25.10
N TYR A 171 -5.77 4.15 -24.14
CA TYR A 171 -4.79 3.07 -24.07
C TYR A 171 -4.82 2.22 -25.36
N ASN A 172 -5.99 1.74 -25.79
CA ASN A 172 -6.16 0.93 -26.99
C ASN A 172 -5.68 1.64 -28.27
N LYS A 173 -5.80 2.97 -28.34
CA LYS A 173 -5.30 3.77 -29.50
C LYS A 173 -3.77 3.84 -29.54
N ILE A 174 -3.11 3.83 -28.39
CA ILE A 174 -1.65 4.04 -28.29
C ILE A 174 -0.90 2.71 -28.27
N SER A 175 -1.51 1.65 -27.73
CA SER A 175 -0.84 0.37 -27.45
C SER A 175 -0.43 -0.42 -28.70
N HIS A 176 -1.02 -0.13 -29.88
CA HIS A 176 -0.83 -0.87 -31.13
C HIS A 176 -1.01 -2.40 -30.99
N LYS A 177 -1.77 -2.85 -29.98
CA LYS A 177 -2.08 -4.28 -29.78
C LYS A 177 -3.12 -4.73 -30.80
N GLU A 178 -3.05 -6.00 -31.23
CA GLU A 178 -4.01 -6.61 -32.16
C GLU A 178 -5.38 -6.89 -31.51
N TYR A 179 -5.47 -6.75 -30.19
CA TYR A 179 -6.70 -6.89 -29.41
C TYR A 179 -7.01 -5.60 -28.64
N LYS A 180 -8.27 -5.44 -28.24
CA LYS A 180 -8.73 -4.31 -27.42
C LYS A 180 -9.02 -4.77 -26.01
N ILE A 181 -8.63 -3.95 -25.04
CA ILE A 181 -8.95 -4.13 -23.64
C ILE A 181 -10.22 -3.34 -23.32
N SER A 182 -11.22 -4.01 -22.75
CA SER A 182 -12.49 -3.41 -22.33
C SER A 182 -13.05 -4.15 -21.11
N ALA A 183 -13.83 -3.46 -20.31
CA ALA A 183 -14.53 -3.99 -19.16
C ALA A 183 -16.04 -3.67 -19.24
#